data_e5dca5761eb28b8ed6d6e4aabf6d880a
#
_entry.id   e5dca5761eb28b8ed6d6e4aabf6d880a
#
_cell.length_a   1.000
_cell.length_b   1.000
_cell.length_c   1.000
_cell.angle_alpha   90.00
_cell.angle_beta   90.00
_cell.angle_gamma   90.00
#
_symmetry.space_group_name_H-M   'P 1'
#
loop_
_entity.id
_entity.type
_entity.pdbx_description
1 polymer ?
#
loop_
_entity_poly.entity_id
_entity_poly.type
_entity_poly.pdbx_seq_one_letter_code
_entity_poly.pdbx_strand_id
1 'polypeptide(L)'
;MNAINSSFIVLCTLLVLLMTPALAMFYSGMVRSKNTLNTIMNCFIVFGVIALQWVVFGFSFSFGKDEGLGLVGNFENFLLEGISGYNASGVPNILFVIFQMMFALIASAIITGSLVGRIKLGVLVIFLLFWSTLVYDVLAHMIWSSEGFLLKRGSLDFAGGGVVHISSGVAGLVGALMVGARKSDDEDKNAHSIPYAFLGAILLFIGWLGFNAGSAGEMNDVAINAFIVSIISAACGFLSWVVLEWLIHKKPTILGGLSGLVAGLVGITPACGYVDIYASLVIGTLSSVFCYFGLSFIKYKLKWDDSLDAFSLHGIGGICGGIATGLFASAKVNPNVIAQNALGEGFFISGSLELLKEQIFAIVICVVLSALISFVIFKIISCFTDLRVKEEVEQKGLDVSLHGEKAYTLA
;
A
#
# COMPACT_ATOMS: atom_id res chain seq x y z
N MET A 1 -11.45 29.34 -4.25
CA MET A 1 -10.98 28.11 -4.93
C MET A 1 -9.77 28.43 -5.79
N ASN A 2 -8.68 27.67 -5.63
CA ASN A 2 -7.55 27.69 -6.56
C ASN A 2 -7.79 26.64 -7.65
N ALA A 3 -8.04 27.07 -8.88
CA ALA A 3 -8.40 26.17 -9.97
C ALA A 3 -7.24 25.23 -10.37
N ILE A 4 -5.99 25.70 -10.33
CA ILE A 4 -4.81 24.89 -10.67
C ILE A 4 -4.65 23.76 -9.65
N ASN A 5 -4.61 24.10 -8.36
CA ASN A 5 -4.46 23.10 -7.29
C ASN A 5 -5.64 22.12 -7.26
N SER A 6 -6.87 22.61 -7.44
CA SER A 6 -8.05 21.75 -7.49
C SER A 6 -8.02 20.78 -8.68
N SER A 7 -7.63 21.24 -9.88
CA SER A 7 -7.49 20.39 -11.07
C SER A 7 -6.37 19.36 -10.89
N PHE A 8 -5.26 19.75 -10.26
CA PHE A 8 -4.16 18.84 -9.92
C PHE A 8 -4.63 17.72 -8.99
N ILE A 9 -5.34 18.04 -7.90
CA ILE A 9 -5.84 17.03 -6.98
C ILE A 9 -6.90 16.14 -7.63
N VAL A 10 -7.79 16.67 -8.49
CA VAL A 10 -8.73 15.84 -9.27
C VAL A 10 -7.97 14.85 -10.16
N LEU A 11 -6.96 15.31 -10.90
CA LEU A 11 -6.13 14.44 -11.73
C LEU A 11 -5.43 13.37 -10.91
N CYS A 12 -4.79 13.74 -9.79
CA CYS A 12 -4.15 12.78 -8.89
C CYS A 12 -5.16 11.78 -8.32
N THR A 13 -6.36 12.23 -7.94
CA THR A 13 -7.44 11.34 -7.46
C THR A 13 -7.83 10.31 -8.52
N LEU A 14 -7.99 10.73 -9.79
CA LEU A 14 -8.29 9.81 -10.89
C LEU A 14 -7.16 8.80 -11.14
N LEU A 15 -5.90 9.24 -11.04
CA LEU A 15 -4.74 8.38 -11.16
C LEU A 15 -4.68 7.34 -10.05
N VAL A 16 -4.95 7.74 -8.80
CA VAL A 16 -4.99 6.78 -7.67
C VAL A 16 -6.21 5.86 -7.75
N LEU A 17 -7.37 6.35 -8.19
CA LEU A 17 -8.54 5.50 -8.45
C LEU A 17 -8.21 4.38 -9.47
N LEU A 18 -7.44 4.70 -10.51
CA LEU A 18 -6.98 3.73 -11.50
C LEU A 18 -6.15 2.60 -10.87
N MET A 19 -5.45 2.85 -9.74
CA MET A 19 -4.58 1.84 -9.13
C MET A 19 -5.34 0.61 -8.64
N THR A 20 -6.57 0.74 -8.16
CA THR A 20 -7.36 -0.41 -7.67
C THR A 20 -7.68 -1.41 -8.80
N PRO A 21 -8.28 -1.04 -9.95
CA PRO A 21 -8.45 -1.96 -11.07
C PRO A 21 -7.12 -2.40 -11.69
N ALA A 22 -6.09 -1.55 -11.70
CA ALA A 22 -4.76 -1.91 -12.18
C ALA A 22 -4.12 -3.01 -11.32
N LEU A 23 -4.28 -2.94 -9.99
CA LEU A 23 -3.84 -3.99 -9.07
C LEU A 23 -4.61 -5.29 -9.30
N ALA A 24 -5.92 -5.20 -9.54
CA ALA A 24 -6.73 -6.37 -9.89
C ALA A 24 -6.22 -7.04 -11.17
N MET A 25 -5.82 -6.27 -12.18
CA MET A 25 -5.21 -6.79 -13.42
C MET A 25 -3.83 -7.41 -13.14
N PHE A 26 -2.97 -6.72 -12.41
CA PHE A 26 -1.63 -7.21 -12.04
C PHE A 26 -1.74 -8.56 -11.31
N TYR A 27 -2.53 -8.61 -10.26
CA TYR A 27 -2.73 -9.81 -9.45
C TYR A 27 -3.40 -10.95 -10.22
N SER A 28 -4.46 -10.65 -10.97
CA SER A 28 -5.18 -11.68 -11.73
C SER A 28 -4.35 -12.29 -12.86
N GLY A 29 -3.42 -11.54 -13.45
CA GLY A 29 -2.46 -12.08 -14.42
C GLY A 29 -1.46 -13.08 -13.82
N MET A 30 -1.16 -12.96 -12.52
CA MET A 30 -0.19 -13.81 -11.81
C MET A 30 -0.80 -15.06 -11.16
N VAL A 31 -2.12 -15.22 -11.14
CA VAL A 31 -2.78 -16.42 -10.62
C VAL A 31 -3.09 -17.43 -11.73
N ARG A 32 -3.64 -18.60 -11.37
CA ARG A 32 -4.17 -19.57 -12.33
C ARG A 32 -5.35 -18.98 -13.10
N SER A 33 -5.50 -19.36 -14.39
CA SER A 33 -6.60 -18.90 -15.26
C SER A 33 -8.01 -19.13 -14.66
N LYS A 34 -8.19 -20.19 -13.89
CA LYS A 34 -9.45 -20.54 -13.21
C LYS A 34 -9.74 -19.76 -11.92
N ASN A 35 -8.87 -18.82 -11.55
CA ASN A 35 -9.01 -17.93 -10.40
C ASN A 35 -8.92 -16.43 -10.78
N THR A 36 -8.92 -16.12 -12.07
CA THR A 36 -8.77 -14.77 -12.61
C THR A 36 -9.88 -13.84 -12.15
N LEU A 37 -11.15 -14.24 -12.35
CA LEU A 37 -12.31 -13.42 -12.00
C LEU A 37 -12.48 -13.31 -10.49
N ASN A 38 -12.21 -14.37 -9.74
CA ASN A 38 -12.22 -14.32 -8.28
C ASN A 38 -11.16 -13.34 -7.75
N THR A 39 -9.97 -13.29 -8.35
CA THR A 39 -8.93 -12.35 -7.97
C THR A 39 -9.36 -10.91 -8.28
N ILE A 40 -9.94 -10.65 -9.45
CA ILE A 40 -10.49 -9.35 -9.81
C ILE A 40 -11.61 -8.96 -8.83
N MET A 41 -12.53 -9.88 -8.51
CA MET A 41 -13.62 -9.64 -7.55
C MET A 41 -13.07 -9.30 -6.17
N ASN A 42 -12.09 -10.05 -5.66
CA ASN A 42 -11.48 -9.81 -4.36
C ASN A 42 -10.81 -8.43 -4.27
N CYS A 43 -10.14 -7.98 -5.34
CA CYS A 43 -9.54 -6.65 -5.39
C CYS A 43 -10.59 -5.55 -5.56
N PHE A 44 -11.62 -5.75 -6.38
CA PHE A 44 -12.53 -4.68 -6.75
C PHE A 44 -13.73 -4.54 -5.79
N ILE A 45 -14.09 -5.58 -5.03
CA ILE A 45 -15.10 -5.48 -3.97
C ILE A 45 -14.70 -4.46 -2.89
N VAL A 46 -13.39 -4.25 -2.72
CA VAL A 46 -12.81 -3.21 -1.85
C VAL A 46 -13.41 -1.84 -2.17
N PHE A 47 -13.58 -1.52 -3.46
CA PHE A 47 -14.16 -0.24 -3.89
C PHE A 47 -15.52 0.00 -3.24
N GLY A 48 -16.43 -0.97 -3.28
CA GLY A 48 -17.76 -0.81 -2.66
C GLY A 48 -17.70 -0.74 -1.13
N VAL A 49 -16.96 -1.66 -0.52
CA VAL A 49 -16.92 -1.80 0.96
C VAL A 49 -16.23 -0.61 1.62
N ILE A 50 -15.03 -0.27 1.14
CA ILE A 50 -14.19 0.76 1.80
C ILE A 50 -14.66 2.18 1.44
N ALA A 51 -15.15 2.41 0.20
CA ALA A 51 -15.72 3.72 -0.12
C ALA A 51 -16.93 4.05 0.75
N LEU A 52 -17.81 3.08 1.03
CA LEU A 52 -18.94 3.27 1.92
C LEU A 52 -18.49 3.45 3.37
N GLN A 53 -17.55 2.62 3.85
CA GLN A 53 -16.97 2.74 5.19
C GLN A 53 -16.34 4.13 5.38
N TRP A 54 -15.58 4.60 4.38
CA TRP A 54 -14.91 5.90 4.41
C TRP A 54 -15.90 7.06 4.52
N VAL A 55 -16.98 7.03 3.72
CA VAL A 55 -18.03 8.06 3.75
C VAL A 55 -18.77 8.05 5.08
N VAL A 56 -19.07 6.86 5.62
CA VAL A 56 -19.89 6.77 6.84
C VAL A 56 -19.11 7.23 8.07
N PHE A 57 -17.88 6.74 8.26
CA PHE A 57 -17.08 7.07 9.46
C PHE A 57 -15.56 7.06 9.25
N GLY A 58 -15.03 6.42 8.21
CA GLY A 58 -13.58 6.26 8.03
C GLY A 58 -12.84 7.58 7.92
N PHE A 59 -13.38 8.54 7.16
CA PHE A 59 -12.81 9.89 7.09
C PHE A 59 -12.81 10.57 8.47
N SER A 60 -13.89 10.45 9.22
CA SER A 60 -14.02 11.04 10.55
C SER A 60 -12.99 10.48 11.53
N PHE A 61 -12.78 9.16 11.50
CA PHE A 61 -11.77 8.50 12.34
C PHE A 61 -10.35 8.84 11.94
N SER A 62 -10.09 9.02 10.64
CA SER A 62 -8.75 9.34 10.13
C SER A 62 -8.38 10.82 10.31
N PHE A 63 -9.32 11.75 10.12
CA PHE A 63 -9.03 13.19 10.03
C PHE A 63 -9.95 14.07 10.87
N GLY A 64 -10.91 13.50 11.60
CA GLY A 64 -11.73 14.21 12.55
C GLY A 64 -10.94 14.65 13.79
N LYS A 65 -11.55 15.46 14.62
CA LYS A 65 -10.97 15.98 15.85
C LYS A 65 -10.63 14.84 16.82
N ASP A 66 -9.46 14.89 17.42
CA ASP A 66 -9.01 13.92 18.43
C ASP A 66 -9.48 14.30 19.83
N GLU A 67 -9.77 13.29 20.65
CA GLU A 67 -10.17 13.45 22.06
C GLU A 67 -8.94 13.50 23.01
N GLY A 68 -7.73 13.72 22.48
CA GLY A 68 -6.52 14.01 23.24
C GLY A 68 -5.46 12.93 23.28
N LEU A 69 -5.68 11.76 22.67
CA LEU A 69 -4.70 10.66 22.61
C LEU A 69 -3.87 10.65 21.33
N GLY A 70 -4.32 11.31 20.26
CA GLY A 70 -3.70 11.31 18.95
C GLY A 70 -3.80 9.95 18.21
N LEU A 71 -4.77 9.11 18.58
CA LEU A 71 -4.90 7.75 18.04
C LEU A 71 -6.00 7.62 16.99
N VAL A 72 -7.10 8.34 17.15
CA VAL A 72 -8.29 8.25 16.29
C VAL A 72 -9.14 9.51 16.44
N GLY A 73 -9.71 10.00 15.32
CA GLY A 73 -10.66 11.09 15.34
C GLY A 73 -12.03 10.66 15.88
N ASN A 74 -12.84 11.63 16.21
CA ASN A 74 -14.22 11.42 16.72
C ASN A 74 -15.24 11.32 15.56
N PHE A 75 -16.54 11.33 15.87
CA PHE A 75 -17.65 11.24 14.91
C PHE A 75 -18.11 12.58 14.33
N GLU A 76 -17.36 13.67 14.44
CA GLU A 76 -17.83 14.99 14.01
C GLU A 76 -18.14 15.10 12.52
N ASN A 77 -17.45 14.30 11.68
CA ASN A 77 -17.66 14.25 10.24
C ASN A 77 -18.38 12.96 9.80
N PHE A 78 -19.23 12.38 10.66
CA PHE A 78 -20.05 11.23 10.30
C PHE A 78 -20.90 11.53 9.06
N LEU A 79 -20.91 10.61 8.08
CA LEU A 79 -21.51 10.80 6.76
C LEU A 79 -21.01 12.03 5.99
N LEU A 80 -19.77 12.47 6.28
CA LEU A 80 -19.13 13.67 5.75
C LEU A 80 -19.88 14.96 6.07
N GLU A 81 -20.71 14.97 7.12
CA GLU A 81 -21.36 16.18 7.59
C GLU A 81 -20.33 17.22 8.01
N GLY A 82 -20.64 18.49 7.76
CA GLY A 82 -19.76 19.63 8.10
C GLY A 82 -18.58 19.87 7.15
N ILE A 83 -18.32 18.97 6.19
CA ILE A 83 -17.23 19.12 5.23
C ILE A 83 -17.59 20.22 4.22
N SER A 84 -16.99 21.40 4.36
CA SER A 84 -17.21 22.55 3.49
C SER A 84 -15.96 23.42 3.39
N GLY A 85 -15.98 24.41 2.49
CA GLY A 85 -14.87 25.38 2.35
C GLY A 85 -13.65 24.82 1.63
N TYR A 86 -12.52 25.45 1.89
CA TYR A 86 -11.25 25.23 1.18
C TYR A 86 -10.11 25.14 2.21
N ASN A 87 -9.11 24.31 1.92
CA ASN A 87 -7.87 24.31 2.68
C ASN A 87 -7.00 25.55 2.39
N ALA A 88 -5.85 25.67 3.04
CA ALA A 88 -4.93 26.80 2.89
C ALA A 88 -4.45 27.01 1.44
N SER A 89 -4.35 25.93 0.64
CA SER A 89 -3.96 25.97 -0.78
C SER A 89 -5.13 26.27 -1.74
N GLY A 90 -6.34 26.54 -1.19
CA GLY A 90 -7.54 26.85 -1.95
C GLY A 90 -8.19 25.65 -2.63
N VAL A 91 -7.86 24.43 -2.23
CA VAL A 91 -8.49 23.18 -2.69
C VAL A 91 -9.74 22.93 -1.86
N PRO A 92 -10.90 22.59 -2.48
CA PRO A 92 -12.10 22.20 -1.73
C PRO A 92 -11.82 21.05 -0.77
N ASN A 93 -12.22 21.17 0.50
CA ASN A 93 -11.99 20.12 1.50
C ASN A 93 -12.57 18.77 1.09
N ILE A 94 -13.69 18.74 0.38
CA ILE A 94 -14.28 17.51 -0.14
C ILE A 94 -13.36 16.78 -1.16
N LEU A 95 -12.51 17.49 -1.92
CA LEU A 95 -11.53 16.85 -2.80
C LEU A 95 -10.42 16.16 -1.99
N PHE A 96 -10.01 16.73 -0.86
CA PHE A 96 -9.09 16.07 0.06
C PHE A 96 -9.71 14.76 0.60
N VAL A 97 -10.99 14.80 1.02
CA VAL A 97 -11.73 13.61 1.48
C VAL A 97 -11.68 12.49 0.45
N ILE A 98 -12.01 12.81 -0.82
CA ILE A 98 -12.07 11.82 -1.89
C ILE A 98 -10.66 11.35 -2.29
N PHE A 99 -9.66 12.23 -2.30
CA PHE A 99 -8.27 11.84 -2.55
C PHE A 99 -7.78 10.85 -1.50
N GLN A 100 -8.00 11.11 -0.21
CA GLN A 100 -7.62 10.23 0.89
C GLN A 100 -8.40 8.90 0.89
N MET A 101 -9.66 8.90 0.44
CA MET A 101 -10.43 7.66 0.23
C MET A 101 -9.69 6.70 -0.72
N MET A 102 -9.04 7.21 -1.77
CA MET A 102 -8.30 6.37 -2.72
C MET A 102 -7.15 5.60 -2.04
N PHE A 103 -6.54 6.19 -1.02
CA PHE A 103 -5.48 5.54 -0.23
C PHE A 103 -6.02 4.39 0.63
N ALA A 104 -7.17 4.58 1.27
CA ALA A 104 -7.85 3.52 2.01
C ALA A 104 -8.23 2.34 1.10
N LEU A 105 -8.71 2.65 -0.12
CA LEU A 105 -9.05 1.65 -1.14
C LEU A 105 -7.82 0.81 -1.53
N ILE A 106 -6.73 1.46 -1.94
CA ILE A 106 -5.56 0.72 -2.42
C ILE A 106 -4.86 -0.04 -1.28
N ALA A 107 -4.78 0.51 -0.06
CA ALA A 107 -4.25 -0.20 1.10
C ALA A 107 -5.01 -1.51 1.36
N SER A 108 -6.33 -1.45 1.34
CA SER A 108 -7.20 -2.63 1.50
C SER A 108 -7.06 -3.63 0.34
N ALA A 109 -6.90 -3.14 -0.89
CA ALA A 109 -6.75 -3.98 -2.07
C ALA A 109 -5.42 -4.76 -2.06
N ILE A 110 -4.32 -4.16 -1.57
CA ILE A 110 -3.00 -4.82 -1.45
C ILE A 110 -3.10 -6.11 -0.64
N ILE A 111 -3.85 -6.12 0.46
CA ILE A 111 -4.00 -7.29 1.35
C ILE A 111 -4.51 -8.51 0.59
N THR A 112 -5.37 -8.30 -0.40
CA THR A 112 -5.99 -9.39 -1.16
C THR A 112 -4.98 -10.26 -1.88
N GLY A 113 -3.83 -9.69 -2.28
CA GLY A 113 -2.75 -10.40 -2.97
C GLY A 113 -2.17 -11.57 -2.17
N SER A 114 -2.07 -11.44 -0.86
CA SER A 114 -1.59 -12.53 0.02
C SER A 114 -2.61 -13.67 0.17
N LEU A 115 -3.90 -13.42 -0.13
CA LEU A 115 -5.02 -14.29 0.23
C LEU A 115 -5.66 -14.99 -0.98
N VAL A 116 -5.27 -14.60 -2.21
CA VAL A 116 -5.89 -15.09 -3.44
C VAL A 116 -5.89 -16.61 -3.55
N GLY A 117 -6.94 -17.12 -4.19
CA GLY A 117 -7.08 -18.53 -4.57
C GLY A 117 -7.59 -19.44 -3.45
N ARG A 118 -7.83 -18.93 -2.21
CA ARG A 118 -8.26 -19.77 -1.09
C ARG A 118 -9.15 -19.13 -0.04
N ILE A 119 -9.21 -17.81 0.06
CA ILE A 119 -10.08 -17.13 1.03
C ILE A 119 -11.54 -17.10 0.58
N LYS A 120 -12.49 -17.22 1.51
CA LYS A 120 -13.90 -16.97 1.23
C LYS A 120 -14.15 -15.48 1.05
N LEU A 121 -14.90 -15.08 0.02
CA LEU A 121 -15.22 -13.68 -0.25
C LEU A 121 -15.90 -12.97 0.94
N GLY A 122 -16.87 -13.61 1.59
CA GLY A 122 -17.54 -13.04 2.77
C GLY A 122 -16.59 -12.80 3.95
N VAL A 123 -15.63 -13.70 4.17
CA VAL A 123 -14.57 -13.54 5.19
C VAL A 123 -13.69 -12.34 4.83
N LEU A 124 -13.28 -12.21 3.57
CA LEU A 124 -12.48 -11.09 3.11
C LEU A 124 -13.19 -9.75 3.33
N VAL A 125 -14.48 -9.66 2.95
CA VAL A 125 -15.28 -8.43 3.12
C VAL A 125 -15.37 -8.01 4.58
N ILE A 126 -15.69 -8.95 5.47
CA ILE A 126 -15.78 -8.68 6.92
C ILE A 126 -14.42 -8.26 7.47
N PHE A 127 -13.36 -8.98 7.08
CA PHE A 127 -12.00 -8.65 7.49
C PHE A 127 -11.62 -7.22 7.07
N LEU A 128 -11.81 -6.87 5.80
CA LEU A 128 -11.43 -5.57 5.25
C LEU A 128 -12.20 -4.42 5.90
N LEU A 129 -13.49 -4.60 6.20
CA LEU A 129 -14.30 -3.60 6.89
C LEU A 129 -13.74 -3.28 8.29
N PHE A 130 -13.44 -4.32 9.08
CA PHE A 130 -12.87 -4.12 10.42
C PHE A 130 -11.40 -3.67 10.36
N TRP A 131 -10.62 -4.17 9.41
CA TRP A 131 -9.22 -3.79 9.26
C TRP A 131 -9.06 -2.32 8.85
N SER A 132 -9.86 -1.86 7.88
CA SER A 132 -9.79 -0.44 7.49
C SER A 132 -10.13 0.47 8.66
N THR A 133 -11.12 0.11 9.48
CA THR A 133 -11.52 0.91 10.64
C THR A 133 -10.51 0.87 11.79
N LEU A 134 -10.02 -0.32 12.14
CA LEU A 134 -9.21 -0.52 13.36
C LEU A 134 -7.70 -0.41 13.13
N VAL A 135 -7.25 -0.48 11.87
CA VAL A 135 -5.84 -0.38 11.51
C VAL A 135 -5.59 0.83 10.63
N TYR A 136 -6.24 0.89 9.46
CA TYR A 136 -5.97 1.93 8.48
C TYR A 136 -6.35 3.32 9.01
N ASP A 137 -7.59 3.51 9.47
CA ASP A 137 -8.09 4.81 9.94
C ASP A 137 -7.29 5.29 11.15
N VAL A 138 -6.93 4.37 12.07
CA VAL A 138 -6.09 4.65 13.24
C VAL A 138 -4.69 5.10 12.83
N LEU A 139 -4.02 4.38 11.94
CA LEU A 139 -2.68 4.75 11.47
C LEU A 139 -2.70 6.05 10.65
N ALA A 140 -3.72 6.26 9.82
CA ALA A 140 -3.91 7.52 9.08
C ALA A 140 -4.05 8.70 10.03
N HIS A 141 -4.83 8.55 11.11
CA HIS A 141 -4.93 9.58 12.14
C HIS A 141 -3.60 9.81 12.85
N MET A 142 -2.95 8.76 13.33
CA MET A 142 -1.69 8.88 14.07
C MET A 142 -0.58 9.57 13.29
N ILE A 143 -0.53 9.36 11.95
CA ILE A 143 0.60 9.77 11.10
C ILE A 143 0.28 11.02 10.27
N TRP A 144 -0.97 11.21 9.84
CA TRP A 144 -1.32 12.29 8.89
C TRP A 144 -2.24 13.37 9.46
N SER A 145 -3.00 13.09 10.54
CA SER A 145 -3.76 14.13 11.22
C SER A 145 -2.82 15.09 11.98
N SER A 146 -3.14 16.39 11.95
CA SER A 146 -2.41 17.41 12.73
C SER A 146 -2.43 17.12 14.25
N GLU A 147 -3.41 16.33 14.70
CA GLU A 147 -3.54 15.92 16.10
C GLU A 147 -2.88 14.56 16.38
N GLY A 148 -2.39 13.88 15.33
CA GLY A 148 -1.87 12.51 15.39
C GLY A 148 -0.65 12.33 16.30
N PHE A 149 -0.64 11.24 17.04
CA PHE A 149 0.40 10.88 18.00
C PHE A 149 1.80 10.81 17.37
N LEU A 150 1.94 10.12 16.22
CA LEU A 150 3.23 9.94 15.55
C LEU A 150 3.66 11.21 14.81
N LEU A 151 2.72 11.96 14.23
CA LEU A 151 3.04 13.26 13.61
C LEU A 151 3.58 14.25 14.65
N LYS A 152 2.93 14.39 15.80
CA LYS A 152 3.38 15.26 16.91
C LYS A 152 4.76 14.86 17.45
N ARG A 153 5.14 13.62 17.34
CA ARG A 153 6.47 13.12 17.71
C ARG A 153 7.53 13.43 16.63
N GLY A 154 7.12 13.80 15.43
CA GLY A 154 7.98 14.17 14.33
C GLY A 154 8.24 13.03 13.31
N SER A 155 7.44 11.96 13.32
CA SER A 155 7.59 10.95 12.27
C SER A 155 7.13 11.50 10.91
N LEU A 156 7.79 11.06 9.84
CA LEU A 156 7.56 11.51 8.48
C LEU A 156 7.09 10.33 7.63
N ASP A 157 5.91 10.45 7.02
CA ASP A 157 5.39 9.51 6.03
C ASP A 157 4.62 10.29 4.97
N PHE A 158 5.29 10.62 3.86
CA PHE A 158 4.74 11.55 2.87
C PHE A 158 3.50 11.02 2.17
N ALA A 159 3.54 9.77 1.74
CA ALA A 159 2.47 9.20 0.94
C ALA A 159 2.02 7.79 1.39
N GLY A 160 2.43 7.30 2.57
CA GLY A 160 1.86 6.08 3.14
C GLY A 160 2.78 4.87 3.18
N GLY A 161 4.08 5.06 3.42
CA GLY A 161 4.98 3.94 3.68
C GLY A 161 4.53 3.10 4.87
N GLY A 162 4.14 3.74 5.98
CA GLY A 162 3.57 3.11 7.16
C GLY A 162 2.07 2.83 7.00
N VAL A 163 1.31 3.88 6.69
CA VAL A 163 -0.16 3.84 6.66
C VAL A 163 -0.70 2.88 5.60
N VAL A 164 -0.10 2.85 4.40
CA VAL A 164 -0.58 2.01 3.29
C VAL A 164 0.23 0.73 3.18
N HIS A 165 1.56 0.82 3.04
CA HIS A 165 2.36 -0.33 2.62
C HIS A 165 2.75 -1.27 3.75
N ILE A 166 3.28 -0.77 4.87
CA ILE A 166 3.61 -1.63 6.02
C ILE A 166 2.33 -2.26 6.56
N SER A 167 1.29 -1.47 6.76
CA SER A 167 0.05 -1.94 7.36
C SER A 167 -0.61 -3.05 6.54
N SER A 168 -0.76 -2.83 5.21
CA SER A 168 -1.38 -3.81 4.32
C SER A 168 -0.51 -5.04 4.09
N GLY A 169 0.81 -4.86 3.92
CA GLY A 169 1.73 -5.99 3.74
C GLY A 169 1.73 -6.91 4.96
N VAL A 170 1.82 -6.34 6.17
CA VAL A 170 1.77 -7.11 7.42
C VAL A 170 0.42 -7.80 7.61
N ALA A 171 -0.70 -7.11 7.35
CA ALA A 171 -2.03 -7.70 7.41
C ALA A 171 -2.19 -8.87 6.43
N GLY A 172 -1.67 -8.70 5.21
CA GLY A 172 -1.64 -9.76 4.20
C GLY A 172 -0.89 -11.00 4.67
N LEU A 173 0.30 -10.82 5.26
CA LEU A 173 1.10 -11.92 5.80
C LEU A 173 0.40 -12.64 6.94
N VAL A 174 -0.16 -11.90 7.90
CA VAL A 174 -0.94 -12.49 9.00
C VAL A 174 -2.12 -13.28 8.45
N GLY A 175 -2.85 -12.73 7.49
CA GLY A 175 -3.96 -13.42 6.83
C GLY A 175 -3.50 -14.68 6.09
N ALA A 176 -2.38 -14.62 5.37
CA ALA A 176 -1.80 -15.79 4.69
C ALA A 176 -1.47 -16.93 5.67
N LEU A 177 -0.91 -16.60 6.83
CA LEU A 177 -0.60 -17.58 7.89
C LEU A 177 -1.88 -18.15 8.53
N MET A 178 -2.91 -17.33 8.76
CA MET A 178 -4.17 -17.75 9.36
C MET A 178 -5.01 -18.63 8.44
N VAL A 179 -5.03 -18.32 7.13
CA VAL A 179 -5.77 -19.09 6.10
C VAL A 179 -5.01 -20.37 5.71
N GLY A 180 -3.68 -20.37 5.85
CA GLY A 180 -2.78 -21.48 5.51
C GLY A 180 -2.35 -21.48 4.03
N ALA A 181 -1.37 -22.33 3.69
CA ALA A 181 -0.82 -22.41 2.34
C ALA A 181 -1.82 -23.00 1.33
N ARG A 182 -1.73 -22.58 0.04
CA ARG A 182 -2.53 -23.15 -1.06
C ARG A 182 -2.23 -24.66 -1.21
N LYS A 183 -3.27 -25.44 -1.47
CA LYS A 183 -3.19 -26.89 -1.61
C LYS A 183 -3.06 -27.36 -3.08
N SER A 184 -2.72 -26.44 -3.97
CA SER A 184 -2.47 -26.75 -5.38
C SER A 184 -1.03 -27.22 -5.60
N ASP A 185 -0.82 -28.09 -6.60
CA ASP A 185 0.51 -28.53 -7.02
C ASP A 185 1.35 -27.33 -7.50
N ASP A 186 2.69 -27.43 -7.38
CA ASP A 186 3.59 -26.32 -7.68
C ASP A 186 3.52 -25.88 -9.16
N GLU A 187 3.28 -26.83 -10.09
CA GLU A 187 3.10 -26.52 -11.51
C GLU A 187 1.85 -25.66 -11.78
N ASP A 188 0.83 -25.79 -10.94
CA ASP A 188 -0.44 -25.06 -11.04
C ASP A 188 -0.36 -23.63 -10.45
N LYS A 189 0.76 -23.23 -9.82
CA LYS A 189 0.94 -21.89 -9.22
C LYS A 189 1.49 -20.84 -10.19
N ASN A 190 1.72 -21.20 -11.46
CA ASN A 190 2.28 -20.31 -12.46
C ASN A 190 1.31 -19.21 -12.88
N ALA A 191 1.88 -18.03 -13.19
CA ALA A 191 1.15 -16.91 -13.79
C ALA A 191 0.53 -17.33 -15.13
N HIS A 192 -0.78 -17.15 -15.28
CA HIS A 192 -1.47 -17.55 -16.52
C HIS A 192 -1.29 -16.53 -17.64
N SER A 193 -1.03 -15.25 -17.34
CA SER A 193 -0.90 -14.20 -18.34
C SER A 193 0.08 -13.10 -17.90
N ILE A 194 1.35 -13.29 -18.24
CA ILE A 194 2.38 -12.28 -17.99
C ILE A 194 2.08 -10.93 -18.70
N PRO A 195 1.58 -10.91 -19.98
CA PRO A 195 1.21 -9.63 -20.60
C PRO A 195 0.10 -8.89 -19.86
N TYR A 196 -0.86 -9.60 -19.25
CA TYR A 196 -1.93 -9.00 -18.46
C TYR A 196 -1.38 -8.43 -17.14
N ALA A 197 -0.51 -9.17 -16.47
CA ALA A 197 0.21 -8.69 -15.28
C ALA A 197 1.07 -7.46 -15.61
N PHE A 198 1.77 -7.47 -16.76
CA PHE A 198 2.56 -6.32 -17.22
C PHE A 198 1.69 -5.06 -17.38
N LEU A 199 0.56 -5.19 -18.09
CA LEU A 199 -0.35 -4.05 -18.29
C LEU A 199 -0.85 -3.50 -16.95
N GLY A 200 -1.26 -4.38 -16.03
CA GLY A 200 -1.66 -3.99 -14.67
C GLY A 200 -0.57 -3.24 -13.92
N ALA A 201 0.67 -3.74 -13.95
CA ALA A 201 1.81 -3.10 -13.29
C ALA A 201 2.16 -1.72 -13.86
N ILE A 202 2.06 -1.54 -15.19
CA ILE A 202 2.30 -0.22 -15.81
C ILE A 202 1.20 0.77 -15.46
N LEU A 203 -0.06 0.36 -15.43
CA LEU A 203 -1.16 1.21 -14.97
C LEU A 203 -1.02 1.58 -13.49
N LEU A 204 -0.55 0.64 -12.64
CA LEU A 204 -0.18 0.93 -11.24
C LEU A 204 0.92 1.97 -11.16
N PHE A 205 1.98 1.83 -11.95
CA PHE A 205 3.07 2.82 -11.99
C PHE A 205 2.58 4.21 -12.36
N ILE A 206 1.75 4.33 -13.40
CA ILE A 206 1.16 5.61 -13.80
C ILE A 206 0.31 6.20 -12.66
N GLY A 207 -0.52 5.38 -12.03
CA GLY A 207 -1.34 5.79 -10.88
C GLY A 207 -0.49 6.25 -9.69
N TRP A 208 0.66 5.60 -9.47
CA TRP A 208 1.56 5.94 -8.37
C TRP A 208 2.21 7.32 -8.50
N LEU A 209 2.35 7.82 -9.70
CA LEU A 209 2.82 9.19 -9.91
C LEU A 209 1.82 10.22 -9.34
N GLY A 210 0.51 9.96 -9.52
CA GLY A 210 -0.53 10.76 -8.86
C GLY A 210 -0.63 10.51 -7.35
N PHE A 211 -0.40 9.29 -6.92
CA PHE A 211 -0.37 8.89 -5.51
C PHE A 211 0.71 9.67 -4.73
N ASN A 212 1.95 9.66 -5.21
CA ASN A 212 3.06 10.34 -4.57
C ASN A 212 3.02 11.87 -4.75
N ALA A 213 2.85 12.37 -5.98
CA ALA A 213 2.81 13.81 -6.23
C ALA A 213 1.58 14.48 -5.60
N GLY A 214 0.42 13.83 -5.65
CA GLY A 214 -0.82 14.35 -5.06
C GLY A 214 -0.77 14.49 -3.54
N SER A 215 0.08 13.71 -2.85
CA SER A 215 0.29 13.80 -1.40
C SER A 215 0.89 15.14 -0.93
N ALA A 216 1.43 15.96 -1.85
CA ALA A 216 1.77 17.35 -1.56
C ALA A 216 0.55 18.24 -1.26
N GLY A 217 -0.67 17.81 -1.64
CA GLY A 217 -1.91 18.55 -1.43
C GLY A 217 -2.13 19.74 -2.38
N GLU A 218 -1.12 20.13 -3.16
CA GLU A 218 -1.13 21.23 -4.13
C GLU A 218 -0.04 21.05 -5.17
N MET A 219 -0.14 21.77 -6.30
CA MET A 219 0.87 21.79 -7.35
C MET A 219 1.98 22.76 -6.97
N ASN A 220 3.05 22.23 -6.36
CA ASN A 220 4.23 22.97 -5.91
C ASN A 220 5.53 22.20 -6.21
N ASP A 221 6.68 22.74 -5.81
CA ASP A 221 7.99 22.13 -6.03
C ASP A 221 8.11 20.75 -5.35
N VAL A 222 7.46 20.53 -4.22
CA VAL A 222 7.44 19.24 -3.51
C VAL A 222 6.68 18.20 -4.33
N ALA A 223 5.54 18.57 -4.94
CA ALA A 223 4.78 17.69 -5.84
C ALA A 223 5.61 17.29 -7.07
N ILE A 224 6.30 18.27 -7.69
CA ILE A 224 7.18 18.02 -8.83
C ILE A 224 8.34 17.10 -8.43
N ASN A 225 8.97 17.37 -7.29
CA ASN A 225 10.04 16.50 -6.77
C ASN A 225 9.54 15.07 -6.55
N ALA A 226 8.41 14.89 -5.85
CA ALA A 226 7.83 13.57 -5.57
C ALA A 226 7.52 12.80 -6.87
N PHE A 227 7.03 13.48 -7.90
CA PHE A 227 6.83 12.90 -9.23
C PHE A 227 8.14 12.39 -9.85
N ILE A 228 9.19 13.22 -9.86
CA ILE A 228 10.49 12.90 -10.48
C ILE A 228 11.18 11.75 -9.74
N VAL A 229 11.31 11.83 -8.41
CA VAL A 229 12.01 10.82 -7.61
C VAL A 229 11.29 9.48 -7.62
N SER A 230 9.95 9.48 -7.82
CA SER A 230 9.18 8.24 -7.97
C SER A 230 9.53 7.51 -9.27
N ILE A 231 9.67 8.22 -10.39
CA ILE A 231 10.08 7.62 -11.67
C ILE A 231 11.50 7.04 -11.56
N ILE A 232 12.43 7.79 -10.96
CA ILE A 232 13.81 7.37 -10.82
C ILE A 232 13.92 6.14 -9.92
N SER A 233 13.25 6.16 -8.77
CA SER A 233 13.25 5.03 -7.84
C SER A 233 12.65 3.77 -8.46
N ALA A 234 11.55 3.90 -9.21
CA ALA A 234 10.94 2.79 -9.95
C ALA A 234 11.90 2.17 -10.97
N ALA A 235 12.60 3.00 -11.74
CA ALA A 235 13.59 2.56 -12.74
C ALA A 235 14.77 1.84 -12.07
N CYS A 236 15.31 2.38 -10.98
CA CYS A 236 16.38 1.75 -10.21
C CYS A 236 15.93 0.42 -9.60
N GLY A 237 14.71 0.36 -9.06
CA GLY A 237 14.14 -0.86 -8.51
C GLY A 237 13.99 -1.95 -9.58
N PHE A 238 13.43 -1.61 -10.75
CA PHE A 238 13.31 -2.51 -11.89
C PHE A 238 14.68 -3.10 -12.30
N LEU A 239 15.66 -2.21 -12.55
CA LEU A 239 16.99 -2.63 -12.99
C LEU A 239 17.69 -3.48 -11.94
N SER A 240 17.61 -3.12 -10.67
CA SER A 240 18.26 -3.86 -9.59
C SER A 240 17.75 -5.29 -9.49
N TRP A 241 16.43 -5.50 -9.61
CA TRP A 241 15.84 -6.84 -9.59
C TRP A 241 16.29 -7.67 -10.80
N VAL A 242 16.21 -7.09 -12.01
CA VAL A 242 16.65 -7.72 -13.25
C VAL A 242 18.12 -8.14 -13.17
N VAL A 243 18.98 -7.27 -12.64
CA VAL A 243 20.42 -7.58 -12.45
C VAL A 243 20.60 -8.71 -11.44
N LEU A 244 19.89 -8.69 -10.30
CA LEU A 244 19.95 -9.78 -9.31
C LEU A 244 19.55 -11.12 -9.91
N GLU A 245 18.41 -11.20 -10.62
CA GLU A 245 18.00 -12.43 -11.29
C GLU A 245 19.03 -12.88 -12.33
N TRP A 246 19.60 -11.94 -13.10
CA TRP A 246 20.60 -12.27 -14.09
C TRP A 246 21.88 -12.83 -13.45
N LEU A 247 22.33 -12.25 -12.34
CA LEU A 247 23.51 -12.73 -11.62
C LEU A 247 23.27 -14.08 -10.95
N ILE A 248 22.11 -14.28 -10.33
CA ILE A 248 21.81 -15.47 -9.53
C ILE A 248 21.27 -16.61 -10.40
N HIS A 249 20.29 -16.34 -11.26
CA HIS A 249 19.56 -17.36 -12.04
C HIS A 249 19.97 -17.41 -13.50
N LYS A 250 20.82 -16.47 -13.99
CA LYS A 250 21.26 -16.33 -15.38
C LYS A 250 20.13 -16.03 -16.38
N LYS A 251 18.92 -15.81 -15.91
CA LYS A 251 17.70 -15.57 -16.71
C LYS A 251 16.83 -14.51 -16.01
N PRO A 252 16.93 -13.25 -16.41
CA PRO A 252 16.03 -12.23 -15.88
C PRO A 252 14.61 -12.46 -16.40
N THR A 253 13.62 -12.14 -15.56
CA THR A 253 12.20 -12.31 -15.88
C THR A 253 11.48 -10.96 -15.92
N ILE A 254 10.43 -10.86 -16.75
CA ILE A 254 9.62 -9.65 -16.76
C ILE A 254 8.85 -9.48 -15.45
N LEU A 255 8.35 -10.57 -14.87
CA LEU A 255 7.65 -10.54 -13.57
C LEU A 255 8.57 -10.08 -12.45
N GLY A 256 9.82 -10.55 -12.43
CA GLY A 256 10.83 -10.07 -11.49
C GLY A 256 11.12 -8.59 -11.66
N GLY A 257 11.30 -8.13 -12.89
CA GLY A 257 11.47 -6.70 -13.18
C GLY A 257 10.28 -5.85 -12.69
N LEU A 258 9.04 -6.32 -12.89
CA LEU A 258 7.85 -5.64 -12.39
C LEU A 258 7.78 -5.62 -10.85
N SER A 259 8.19 -6.71 -10.19
CA SER A 259 8.32 -6.73 -8.72
C SER A 259 9.35 -5.71 -8.24
N GLY A 260 10.49 -5.60 -8.93
CA GLY A 260 11.50 -4.59 -8.66
C GLY A 260 11.00 -3.15 -8.86
N LEU A 261 10.23 -2.90 -9.92
CA LEU A 261 9.58 -1.62 -10.17
C LEU A 261 8.65 -1.23 -8.99
N VAL A 262 7.80 -2.15 -8.56
CA VAL A 262 6.90 -1.93 -7.42
C VAL A 262 7.70 -1.74 -6.13
N ALA A 263 8.74 -2.53 -5.88
CA ALA A 263 9.60 -2.40 -4.70
C ALA A 263 10.27 -1.00 -4.63
N GLY A 264 10.73 -0.48 -5.77
CA GLY A 264 11.28 0.88 -5.88
C GLY A 264 10.22 1.95 -5.57
N LEU A 265 9.01 1.78 -6.08
CA LEU A 265 7.89 2.69 -5.82
C LEU A 265 7.46 2.67 -4.35
N VAL A 266 7.35 1.50 -3.75
CA VAL A 266 7.02 1.35 -2.32
C VAL A 266 8.08 2.01 -1.46
N GLY A 267 9.38 1.75 -1.75
CA GLY A 267 10.49 2.29 -0.98
C GLY A 267 10.58 3.81 -1.01
N ILE A 268 10.26 4.45 -2.15
CA ILE A 268 10.29 5.90 -2.25
C ILE A 268 9.05 6.59 -1.64
N THR A 269 7.94 5.87 -1.50
CA THR A 269 6.63 6.44 -1.11
C THR A 269 6.68 7.27 0.19
N PRO A 270 7.24 6.81 1.32
CA PRO A 270 7.31 7.64 2.53
C PRO A 270 8.30 8.79 2.41
N ALA A 271 9.26 8.73 1.49
CA ALA A 271 10.38 9.64 1.36
C ALA A 271 10.20 10.69 0.25
N CYS A 272 9.34 10.44 -0.75
CA CYS A 272 9.35 11.16 -2.03
C CYS A 272 9.16 12.69 -1.91
N GLY A 273 8.48 13.16 -0.88
CA GLY A 273 8.33 14.58 -0.58
C GLY A 273 9.48 15.19 0.22
N TYR A 274 10.49 14.41 0.59
CA TYR A 274 11.56 14.83 1.50
C TYR A 274 12.97 14.59 0.98
N VAL A 275 13.14 13.81 -0.09
CA VAL A 275 14.47 13.38 -0.57
C VAL A 275 14.72 13.85 -1.99
N ASP A 276 16.00 14.05 -2.32
CA ASP A 276 16.44 14.46 -3.65
C ASP A 276 16.62 13.27 -4.62
N ILE A 277 17.04 13.58 -5.83
CA ILE A 277 17.29 12.60 -6.89
C ILE A 277 18.38 11.59 -6.49
N TYR A 278 19.45 12.03 -5.83
CA TYR A 278 20.55 11.12 -5.45
C TYR A 278 20.07 10.09 -4.43
N ALA A 279 19.33 10.53 -3.43
CA ALA A 279 18.73 9.63 -2.45
C ALA A 279 17.75 8.65 -3.13
N SER A 280 16.97 9.10 -4.13
CA SER A 280 16.02 8.23 -4.83
C SER A 280 16.68 7.09 -5.60
N LEU A 281 17.88 7.30 -6.18
CA LEU A 281 18.68 6.23 -6.81
C LEU A 281 19.02 5.14 -5.78
N VAL A 282 19.47 5.55 -4.60
CA VAL A 282 19.83 4.62 -3.51
C VAL A 282 18.60 3.90 -2.98
N ILE A 283 17.52 4.63 -2.72
CA ILE A 283 16.27 4.08 -2.17
C ILE A 283 15.67 3.04 -3.10
N GLY A 284 15.54 3.35 -4.39
CA GLY A 284 14.98 2.41 -5.37
C GLY A 284 15.80 1.14 -5.50
N THR A 285 17.14 1.28 -5.55
CA THR A 285 18.07 0.16 -5.62
C THR A 285 17.99 -0.72 -4.38
N LEU A 286 18.14 -0.15 -3.18
CA LEU A 286 18.18 -0.91 -1.93
C LEU A 286 16.82 -1.53 -1.59
N SER A 287 15.71 -0.81 -1.78
CA SER A 287 14.38 -1.38 -1.55
C SER A 287 14.14 -2.62 -2.41
N SER A 288 14.51 -2.57 -3.68
CA SER A 288 14.41 -3.72 -4.58
C SER A 288 15.26 -4.90 -4.11
N VAL A 289 16.52 -4.65 -3.70
CA VAL A 289 17.43 -5.67 -3.18
C VAL A 289 16.86 -6.32 -1.91
N PHE A 290 16.41 -5.53 -0.94
CA PHE A 290 15.84 -6.06 0.30
C PHE A 290 14.52 -6.83 0.06
N CYS A 291 13.65 -6.34 -0.83
CA CYS A 291 12.43 -7.05 -1.21
C CYS A 291 12.75 -8.39 -1.89
N TYR A 292 13.74 -8.44 -2.79
CA TYR A 292 14.17 -9.68 -3.46
C TYR A 292 14.63 -10.75 -2.46
N PHE A 293 15.53 -10.39 -1.55
CA PHE A 293 16.01 -11.33 -0.54
C PHE A 293 14.95 -11.66 0.50
N GLY A 294 14.11 -10.70 0.88
CA GLY A 294 12.99 -10.92 1.79
C GLY A 294 11.96 -11.90 1.21
N LEU A 295 11.60 -11.74 -0.07
CA LEU A 295 10.75 -12.69 -0.80
C LEU A 295 11.35 -14.08 -0.80
N SER A 296 12.64 -14.18 -1.15
CA SER A 296 13.35 -15.45 -1.18
C SER A 296 13.37 -16.13 0.20
N PHE A 297 13.59 -15.35 1.26
CA PHE A 297 13.59 -15.84 2.64
C PHE A 297 12.22 -16.36 3.06
N ILE A 298 11.16 -15.58 2.82
CA ILE A 298 9.79 -15.91 3.21
C ILE A 298 9.32 -17.16 2.46
N LYS A 299 9.48 -17.18 1.14
CA LYS A 299 8.96 -18.23 0.27
C LYS A 299 9.73 -19.54 0.38
N TYR A 300 11.06 -19.49 0.36
CA TYR A 300 11.89 -20.69 0.29
C TYR A 300 12.39 -21.18 1.66
N LYS A 301 12.69 -20.24 2.60
CA LYS A 301 13.21 -20.61 3.93
C LYS A 301 12.10 -20.83 4.93
N LEU A 302 11.15 -19.90 5.06
CA LEU A 302 10.03 -20.02 5.98
C LEU A 302 8.88 -20.86 5.40
N LYS A 303 8.82 -21.01 4.08
CA LYS A 303 7.73 -21.68 3.33
C LYS A 303 6.35 -21.11 3.63
N TRP A 304 6.28 -19.79 3.84
CA TRP A 304 5.03 -19.08 4.01
C TRP A 304 4.44 -18.75 2.66
N ASP A 305 3.16 -19.05 2.44
CA ASP A 305 2.49 -18.82 1.17
C ASP A 305 1.82 -17.44 1.15
N ASP A 306 2.64 -16.40 1.07
CA ASP A 306 2.23 -15.06 0.65
C ASP A 306 2.04 -15.11 -0.88
N SER A 307 0.79 -15.31 -1.33
CA SER A 307 0.51 -15.81 -2.67
C SER A 307 1.07 -14.98 -3.80
N LEU A 308 1.01 -13.66 -3.69
CA LEU A 308 1.50 -12.70 -4.69
C LEU A 308 2.56 -11.77 -4.10
N ASP A 309 3.26 -12.25 -3.07
CA ASP A 309 4.43 -11.60 -2.48
C ASP A 309 4.13 -10.18 -1.93
N ALA A 310 2.87 -9.94 -1.50
CA ALA A 310 2.42 -8.62 -1.07
C ALA A 310 3.19 -8.11 0.17
N PHE A 311 3.47 -8.98 1.16
CA PHE A 311 4.29 -8.58 2.30
C PHE A 311 5.73 -8.27 1.88
N SER A 312 6.31 -9.09 1.02
CA SER A 312 7.70 -8.89 0.59
C SER A 312 7.88 -7.56 -0.15
N LEU A 313 6.92 -7.16 -0.97
CA LEU A 313 6.98 -5.91 -1.72
C LEU A 313 6.55 -4.71 -0.87
N HIS A 314 5.40 -4.81 -0.18
CA HIS A 314 4.84 -3.66 0.55
C HIS A 314 5.31 -3.58 2.00
N GLY A 315 5.34 -4.68 2.75
CA GLY A 315 5.83 -4.70 4.13
C GLY A 315 7.31 -4.35 4.23
N ILE A 316 8.16 -5.13 3.54
CA ILE A 316 9.62 -4.91 3.56
C ILE A 316 9.97 -3.61 2.84
N GLY A 317 9.39 -3.34 1.67
CA GLY A 317 9.63 -2.10 0.93
C GLY A 317 9.25 -0.86 1.72
N GLY A 318 8.10 -0.88 2.42
CA GLY A 318 7.67 0.21 3.30
C GLY A 318 8.60 0.43 4.49
N ILE A 319 9.09 -0.65 5.12
CA ILE A 319 10.11 -0.59 6.19
C ILE A 319 11.40 0.06 5.65
N CYS A 320 11.89 -0.39 4.50
CA CYS A 320 13.08 0.19 3.86
C CYS A 320 12.87 1.68 3.58
N GLY A 321 11.70 2.06 3.04
CA GLY A 321 11.36 3.45 2.75
C GLY A 321 11.29 4.33 3.99
N GLY A 322 10.64 3.85 5.06
CA GLY A 322 10.57 4.57 6.34
C GLY A 322 11.95 4.80 6.96
N ILE A 323 12.82 3.78 6.94
CA ILE A 323 14.22 3.93 7.37
C ILE A 323 14.96 4.94 6.48
N ALA A 324 14.79 4.84 5.16
CA ALA A 324 15.42 5.75 4.21
C ALA A 324 14.96 7.21 4.41
N THR A 325 13.71 7.44 4.77
CA THR A 325 13.21 8.77 5.14
C THR A 325 14.00 9.33 6.33
N GLY A 326 14.23 8.53 7.38
CA GLY A 326 15.05 8.92 8.53
C GLY A 326 16.53 9.16 8.21
N LEU A 327 17.02 8.58 7.11
CA LEU A 327 18.42 8.75 6.68
C LEU A 327 18.61 9.96 5.76
N PHE A 328 17.67 10.25 4.83
CA PHE A 328 17.89 11.15 3.71
C PHE A 328 16.97 12.37 3.67
N ALA A 329 15.98 12.51 4.56
CA ALA A 329 15.07 13.65 4.55
C ALA A 329 15.81 14.97 4.65
N SER A 330 15.49 15.93 3.76
CA SER A 330 16.17 17.22 3.64
C SER A 330 15.21 18.41 3.55
N ALA A 331 15.51 19.45 4.31
CA ALA A 331 14.80 20.73 4.26
C ALA A 331 14.99 21.49 2.93
N LYS A 332 16.02 21.14 2.14
CA LYS A 332 16.20 21.70 0.80
C LYS A 332 15.09 21.25 -0.16
N VAL A 333 14.56 20.04 0.04
CA VAL A 333 13.48 19.48 -0.75
C VAL A 333 12.13 19.93 -0.22
N ASN A 334 11.95 19.87 1.10
CA ASN A 334 10.71 20.29 1.76
C ASN A 334 11.05 21.12 3.01
N PRO A 335 11.05 22.46 2.89
CA PRO A 335 11.37 23.35 4.01
C PRO A 335 10.48 23.13 5.23
N ASN A 336 9.24 22.66 5.05
CA ASN A 336 8.31 22.39 6.12
C ASN A 336 8.73 21.22 7.01
N VAL A 337 9.65 20.36 6.56
CA VAL A 337 10.21 19.27 7.40
C VAL A 337 10.76 19.84 8.70
N ILE A 338 11.56 20.89 8.64
CA ILE A 338 12.12 21.54 9.86
C ILE A 338 11.04 22.28 10.63
N ALA A 339 10.14 22.98 9.95
CA ALA A 339 9.10 23.77 10.61
C ALA A 339 8.06 22.90 11.35
N GLN A 340 7.76 21.72 10.81
CA GLN A 340 6.82 20.76 11.40
C GLN A 340 7.51 19.76 12.33
N ASN A 341 8.80 19.51 12.14
CA ASN A 341 9.53 18.46 12.79
C ASN A 341 10.69 19.00 13.64
N ALA A 342 10.50 19.01 14.96
CA ALA A 342 11.54 19.42 15.91
C ALA A 342 12.79 18.52 15.88
N LEU A 343 12.73 17.34 15.23
CA LEU A 343 13.84 16.38 15.10
C LEU A 343 14.82 16.73 13.96
N GLY A 344 14.42 17.64 13.06
CA GLY A 344 15.25 18.13 11.96
C GLY A 344 15.34 17.16 10.78
N GLU A 345 16.47 17.22 10.07
CA GLU A 345 16.75 16.48 8.84
C GLU A 345 17.26 15.07 9.10
N GLY A 346 17.31 14.26 8.04
CA GLY A 346 17.82 12.88 8.06
C GLY A 346 19.31 12.79 8.44
N PHE A 347 19.72 11.60 8.87
CA PHE A 347 21.06 11.35 9.41
C PHE A 347 22.21 11.78 8.48
N PHE A 348 22.11 11.48 7.18
CA PHE A 348 23.18 11.84 6.23
C PHE A 348 23.27 13.35 5.94
N ILE A 349 22.26 14.13 6.31
CA ILE A 349 22.24 15.59 6.15
C ILE A 349 22.68 16.27 7.43
N SER A 350 22.09 15.88 8.57
CA SER A 350 22.27 16.55 9.88
C SER A 350 23.35 15.92 10.77
N GLY A 351 23.69 14.65 10.55
CA GLY A 351 24.50 13.82 11.47
C GLY A 351 23.72 13.36 12.72
N SER A 352 22.45 13.76 12.89
CA SER A 352 21.59 13.38 14.02
C SER A 352 20.82 12.09 13.74
N LEU A 353 20.72 11.22 14.74
CA LEU A 353 19.93 9.99 14.68
C LEU A 353 18.48 10.16 15.15
N GLU A 354 18.07 11.36 15.59
CA GLU A 354 16.78 11.54 16.25
C GLU A 354 15.60 11.25 15.29
N LEU A 355 15.64 11.77 14.07
CA LEU A 355 14.62 11.44 13.07
C LEU A 355 14.61 9.95 12.73
N LEU A 356 15.78 9.32 12.56
CA LEU A 356 15.85 7.87 12.27
C LEU A 356 15.27 7.02 13.41
N LYS A 357 15.52 7.36 14.66
CA LYS A 357 14.94 6.67 15.82
C LYS A 357 13.41 6.78 15.81
N GLU A 358 12.88 7.98 15.53
CA GLU A 358 11.44 8.19 15.46
C GLU A 358 10.81 7.43 14.28
N GLN A 359 11.46 7.39 13.11
CA GLN A 359 11.01 6.58 11.98
C GLN A 359 10.97 5.08 12.33
N ILE A 360 11.99 4.56 13.00
CA ILE A 360 12.00 3.17 13.47
C ILE A 360 10.86 2.93 14.46
N PHE A 361 10.62 3.85 15.39
CA PHE A 361 9.51 3.76 16.34
C PHE A 361 8.15 3.73 15.63
N ALA A 362 7.92 4.61 14.66
CA ALA A 362 6.69 4.63 13.86
C ALA A 362 6.51 3.34 13.04
N ILE A 363 7.58 2.82 12.43
CA ILE A 363 7.59 1.52 11.73
C ILE A 363 7.15 0.39 12.67
N VAL A 364 7.71 0.33 13.87
CA VAL A 364 7.37 -0.70 14.87
C VAL A 364 5.88 -0.60 15.24
N ILE A 365 5.36 0.61 15.46
CA ILE A 365 3.93 0.81 15.73
C ILE A 365 3.07 0.30 14.58
N CYS A 366 3.40 0.66 13.32
CA CYS A 366 2.66 0.19 12.15
C CYS A 366 2.66 -1.34 12.05
N VAL A 367 3.81 -1.98 12.24
CA VAL A 367 3.95 -3.44 12.18
C VAL A 367 3.14 -4.11 13.31
N VAL A 368 3.34 -3.66 14.55
CA VAL A 368 2.71 -4.30 15.72
C VAL A 368 1.19 -4.11 15.70
N LEU A 369 0.72 -2.89 15.43
CA LEU A 369 -0.72 -2.61 15.37
C LEU A 369 -1.38 -3.42 14.27
N SER A 370 -0.82 -3.40 13.05
CA SER A 370 -1.39 -4.15 11.94
C SER A 370 -1.36 -5.66 12.20
N ALA A 371 -0.25 -6.20 12.70
CA ALA A 371 -0.14 -7.64 12.98
C ALA A 371 -1.14 -8.09 14.05
N LEU A 372 -1.17 -7.39 15.19
CA LEU A 372 -2.02 -7.75 16.31
C LEU A 372 -3.51 -7.67 15.97
N ILE A 373 -3.95 -6.55 15.42
CA ILE A 373 -5.35 -6.33 15.09
C ILE A 373 -5.80 -7.27 13.96
N SER A 374 -4.99 -7.45 12.92
CA SER A 374 -5.31 -8.42 11.84
C SER A 374 -5.46 -9.84 12.39
N PHE A 375 -4.55 -10.29 13.29
CA PHE A 375 -4.65 -11.58 13.93
C PHE A 375 -5.95 -11.71 14.74
N VAL A 376 -6.29 -10.70 15.54
CA VAL A 376 -7.51 -10.70 16.37
C VAL A 376 -8.76 -10.77 15.49
N ILE A 377 -8.83 -9.97 14.41
CA ILE A 377 -9.98 -9.98 13.48
C ILE A 377 -10.14 -11.38 12.85
N PHE A 378 -9.08 -11.95 12.27
CA PHE A 378 -9.14 -13.30 11.69
C PHE A 378 -9.51 -14.37 12.73
N LYS A 379 -8.98 -14.25 13.96
CA LYS A 379 -9.31 -15.18 15.05
C LYS A 379 -10.78 -15.11 15.42
N ILE A 380 -11.34 -13.91 15.54
CA ILE A 380 -12.77 -13.72 15.81
C ILE A 380 -13.60 -14.31 14.68
N ILE A 381 -13.30 -13.99 13.42
CA ILE A 381 -14.05 -14.52 12.27
C ILE A 381 -13.99 -16.05 12.26
N SER A 382 -12.82 -16.65 12.59
CA SER A 382 -12.64 -18.10 12.61
C SER A 382 -13.48 -18.83 13.67
N CYS A 383 -13.99 -18.11 14.67
CA CYS A 383 -14.93 -18.70 15.66
C CYS A 383 -16.34 -18.91 15.06
N PHE A 384 -16.67 -18.24 13.97
CA PHE A 384 -18.01 -18.28 13.37
C PHE A 384 -18.05 -18.98 12.01
N THR A 385 -16.94 -19.01 11.27
CA THR A 385 -16.87 -19.66 9.96
C THR A 385 -15.43 -20.03 9.60
N ASP A 386 -15.27 -21.07 8.77
CA ASP A 386 -13.96 -21.37 8.18
C ASP A 386 -13.51 -20.19 7.31
N LEU A 387 -12.25 -19.77 7.46
CA LEU A 387 -11.67 -18.66 6.69
C LEU A 387 -11.48 -19.04 5.22
N ARG A 388 -11.24 -20.32 4.96
CA ARG A 388 -10.85 -20.87 3.66
C ARG A 388 -12.02 -21.54 2.95
N VAL A 389 -12.01 -21.54 1.63
CA VAL A 389 -12.87 -22.37 0.80
C VAL A 389 -12.54 -23.85 0.98
N LYS A 390 -13.48 -24.76 0.63
CA LYS A 390 -13.21 -26.20 0.64
C LYS A 390 -12.15 -26.55 -0.40
N GLU A 391 -11.35 -27.57 -0.12
CA GLU A 391 -10.26 -28.00 -1.00
C GLU A 391 -10.73 -28.35 -2.42
N GLU A 392 -11.87 -29.02 -2.55
CA GLU A 392 -12.49 -29.32 -3.85
C GLU A 392 -12.78 -28.06 -4.68
N VAL A 393 -13.22 -26.98 -4.03
CA VAL A 393 -13.48 -25.68 -4.64
C VAL A 393 -12.17 -25.05 -5.11
N GLU A 394 -11.14 -25.11 -4.27
CA GLU A 394 -9.81 -24.59 -4.58
C GLU A 394 -9.18 -25.32 -5.77
N GLN A 395 -9.28 -26.64 -5.81
CA GLN A 395 -8.75 -27.46 -6.91
C GLN A 395 -9.52 -27.24 -8.21
N LYS A 396 -10.86 -27.18 -8.15
CA LYS A 396 -11.72 -26.93 -9.32
C LYS A 396 -11.50 -25.55 -9.92
N GLY A 397 -11.22 -24.53 -9.07
CA GLY A 397 -11.09 -23.12 -9.42
C GLY A 397 -12.27 -22.30 -8.89
N LEU A 398 -11.92 -21.07 -8.46
CA LEU A 398 -12.85 -20.21 -7.72
C LEU A 398 -13.81 -19.46 -8.66
N ASP A 399 -13.41 -19.19 -9.91
CA ASP A 399 -14.25 -18.44 -10.86
C ASP A 399 -15.61 -19.14 -11.07
N VAL A 400 -15.58 -20.39 -11.49
CA VAL A 400 -16.81 -21.16 -11.72
C VAL A 400 -17.50 -21.52 -10.41
N SER A 401 -16.73 -21.85 -9.38
CA SER A 401 -17.29 -22.39 -8.13
C SER A 401 -17.97 -21.31 -7.28
N LEU A 402 -17.48 -20.07 -7.29
CA LEU A 402 -18.00 -18.98 -6.45
C LEU A 402 -18.83 -17.96 -7.26
N HIS A 403 -18.50 -17.74 -8.54
CA HIS A 403 -19.13 -16.70 -9.36
C HIS A 403 -19.95 -17.25 -10.53
N GLY A 404 -19.82 -18.53 -10.85
CA GLY A 404 -20.54 -19.14 -11.99
C GLY A 404 -20.03 -18.67 -13.35
N GLU A 405 -18.88 -18.01 -13.40
CA GLU A 405 -18.32 -17.38 -14.59
C GLU A 405 -16.97 -18.00 -14.96
N LYS A 406 -16.58 -17.86 -16.23
CA LYS A 406 -15.26 -18.25 -16.74
C LYS A 406 -14.57 -17.04 -17.34
N ALA A 407 -13.31 -16.81 -16.98
CA ALA A 407 -12.50 -15.72 -17.55
C ALA A 407 -12.23 -15.94 -19.05
N TYR A 408 -12.10 -17.20 -19.46
CA TYR A 408 -11.76 -17.57 -20.84
C TYR A 408 -12.67 -18.69 -21.32
N THR A 409 -13.26 -18.49 -22.49
CA THR A 409 -13.87 -19.56 -23.32
C THR A 409 -12.79 -20.03 -24.29
N LEU A 410 -12.12 -21.14 -23.94
CA LEU A 410 -11.28 -21.83 -24.92
C LEU A 410 -12.20 -22.38 -26.00
N ALA A 411 -11.98 -21.98 -27.24
CA ALA A 411 -12.65 -22.52 -28.40
C ALA A 411 -12.25 -23.98 -28.62
#